data_c3883fc71e43526d1473ca84cdf77cc4
#
_entry.id   c3883fc71e43526d1473ca84cdf77cc4
#
_cell.length_a   1.000
_cell.length_b   1.000
_cell.length_c   1.000
_cell.angle_alpha   90.00
_cell.angle_beta   90.00
_cell.angle_gamma   90.00
#
_symmetry.space_group_name_H-M   'P 1'
#
loop_
_entity.id
_entity.type
_entity.pdbx_description
1 polymer ?
#
loop_
_entity_poly.entity_id
_entity_poly.type
_entity_poly.pdbx_seq_one_letter_code
_entity_poly.pdbx_strand_id
1 'polypeptide(L)'
;MTPELEFVFELRCQVGPPLDLGPIPAGRRRIVPILGGTFEGSGLKGRVLPGGADWQIVRADGLGELDTRYTLETDDGKLIYVQNAGIRHASPEVTAKLMKGEPVDPSLVYFRTVPKFESSAPELAWLMRSIFVGTGERYPADVVIRFWKLQ
;
A
#
# COMPACT_ATOMS: atom_id res chain seq x y z
N MET A 1 -16.57 24.03 -3.60
CA MET A 1 -16.64 22.67 -4.19
C MET A 1 -16.17 21.67 -3.16
N THR A 2 -16.97 20.66 -2.87
CA THR A 2 -16.54 19.55 -2.00
C THR A 2 -15.96 18.45 -2.86
N PRO A 3 -14.72 18.02 -2.63
CA PRO A 3 -14.14 16.93 -3.39
C PRO A 3 -14.87 15.62 -3.13
N GLU A 4 -15.06 14.83 -4.17
CA GLU A 4 -15.62 13.50 -4.09
C GLU A 4 -14.57 12.45 -4.41
N LEU A 5 -14.79 11.23 -3.97
CA LEU A 5 -13.91 10.11 -4.22
C LEU A 5 -14.59 9.11 -5.15
N GLU A 6 -13.86 8.70 -6.18
CA GLU A 6 -14.29 7.67 -7.11
C GLU A 6 -13.40 6.45 -6.96
N PHE A 7 -14.00 5.30 -6.68
CA PHE A 7 -13.25 4.03 -6.61
C PHE A 7 -12.59 3.70 -7.94
N VAL A 8 -11.32 3.29 -7.91
CA VAL A 8 -10.55 2.99 -9.11
C VAL A 8 -10.22 1.51 -9.18
N PHE A 9 -9.44 0.99 -8.25
CA PHE A 9 -9.15 -0.45 -8.20
C PHE A 9 -8.69 -0.88 -6.82
N GLU A 10 -8.75 -2.19 -6.58
CA GLU A 10 -8.32 -2.85 -5.36
C GLU A 10 -7.14 -3.75 -5.65
N LEU A 11 -6.14 -3.68 -4.78
CA LEU A 11 -5.02 -4.63 -4.77
C LEU A 11 -5.16 -5.57 -3.59
N ARG A 12 -4.76 -6.82 -3.82
CA ARG A 12 -4.48 -7.77 -2.75
C ARG A 12 -3.03 -8.21 -2.91
N CYS A 13 -2.16 -7.68 -2.05
CA CYS A 13 -0.73 -7.96 -2.06
C CYS A 13 -0.40 -9.05 -1.05
N GLN A 14 0.32 -10.07 -1.51
CA GLN A 14 0.93 -11.05 -0.63
C GLN A 14 2.28 -10.51 -0.18
N VAL A 15 2.53 -10.57 1.12
CA VAL A 15 3.75 -10.03 1.72
C VAL A 15 4.52 -11.13 2.45
N GLY A 16 5.84 -11.00 2.48
CA GLY A 16 6.72 -11.91 3.18
C GLY A 16 7.05 -11.43 4.59
N PRO A 17 7.84 -12.23 5.31
CA PRO A 17 8.29 -11.85 6.65
C PRO A 17 9.11 -10.56 6.60
N PRO A 18 8.87 -9.62 7.53
CA PRO A 18 9.64 -8.39 7.56
C PRO A 18 11.11 -8.64 7.86
N LEU A 19 11.99 -7.90 7.18
CA LEU A 19 13.36 -7.69 7.64
C LEU A 19 13.31 -6.58 8.68
N ASP A 20 13.66 -6.90 9.91
CA ASP A 20 13.69 -5.94 11.00
C ASP A 20 15.13 -5.48 11.23
N LEU A 21 15.45 -4.25 10.83
CA LEU A 21 16.79 -3.69 10.99
C LEU A 21 17.03 -3.16 12.42
N GLY A 22 15.97 -3.11 13.21
CA GLY A 22 16.04 -2.62 14.57
C GLY A 22 15.95 -1.10 14.67
N PRO A 23 16.23 -0.55 15.85
CA PRO A 23 16.08 0.88 16.13
C PRO A 23 17.16 1.72 15.43
N ILE A 24 16.72 2.84 14.87
CA ILE A 24 17.53 3.91 14.30
C ILE A 24 17.01 5.23 14.86
N PRO A 25 17.72 6.37 14.66
CA PRO A 25 17.24 7.64 15.20
C PRO A 25 15.80 8.02 14.84
N ALA A 26 15.34 7.66 13.62
CA ALA A 26 13.98 7.97 13.17
C ALA A 26 12.90 7.03 13.74
N GLY A 27 13.28 5.90 14.34
CA GLY A 27 12.37 4.88 14.83
C GLY A 27 12.93 3.49 14.55
N ARG A 28 12.04 2.55 14.24
CA ARG A 28 12.44 1.18 13.90
C ARG A 28 12.25 0.95 12.40
N ARG A 29 13.34 0.64 11.71
CA ARG A 29 13.30 0.33 10.28
C ARG A 29 12.88 -1.13 10.07
N ARG A 30 11.85 -1.31 9.25
CA ARG A 30 11.39 -2.64 8.82
C ARG A 30 11.19 -2.62 7.31
N ILE A 31 11.53 -3.69 6.64
CA ILE A 31 11.32 -3.85 5.19
C ILE A 31 10.42 -5.05 4.99
N VAL A 32 9.23 -4.81 4.42
CA VAL A 32 8.25 -5.87 4.17
C VAL A 32 8.25 -6.18 2.68
N PRO A 33 8.76 -7.36 2.26
CA PRO A 33 8.80 -7.68 0.85
C PRO A 33 7.40 -7.97 0.30
N ILE A 34 7.18 -7.52 -0.94
CA ILE A 34 5.97 -7.85 -1.70
C ILE A 34 6.28 -9.04 -2.57
N LEU A 35 5.54 -10.13 -2.36
CA LEU A 35 5.76 -11.39 -3.07
C LEU A 35 4.98 -11.49 -4.37
N GLY A 36 3.87 -10.77 -4.48
CA GLY A 36 2.98 -10.79 -5.61
C GLY A 36 1.57 -10.39 -5.23
N GLY A 37 0.61 -10.75 -6.04
CA GLY A 37 -0.79 -10.48 -5.78
C GLY A 37 -1.58 -10.16 -7.05
N THR A 38 -2.78 -9.64 -6.85
CA THR A 38 -3.71 -9.30 -7.92
C THR A 38 -4.27 -7.90 -7.72
N PHE A 39 -4.76 -7.30 -8.81
CA PHE A 39 -5.53 -6.07 -8.71
C PHE A 39 -6.68 -6.08 -9.73
N GLU A 40 -7.76 -5.39 -9.39
CA GLU A 40 -8.95 -5.33 -10.22
C GLU A 40 -9.78 -4.09 -9.90
N GLY A 41 -10.36 -3.48 -10.92
CA GLY A 41 -11.26 -2.33 -10.78
C GLY A 41 -11.68 -1.75 -12.11
N SER A 42 -11.98 -0.48 -12.17
CA SER A 42 -12.51 0.27 -13.31
C SER A 42 -11.76 0.07 -14.63
N GLY A 43 -12.03 -1.02 -15.32
CA GLY A 43 -11.40 -1.35 -16.61
C GLY A 43 -9.94 -1.78 -16.51
N LEU A 44 -9.41 -1.93 -15.28
CA LEU A 44 -8.04 -2.39 -15.03
C LEU A 44 -8.05 -3.68 -14.24
N LYS A 45 -7.20 -4.61 -14.66
CA LYS A 45 -7.07 -5.92 -14.02
C LYS A 45 -5.71 -6.50 -14.34
N GLY A 46 -5.13 -7.20 -13.38
CA GLY A 46 -3.85 -7.84 -13.57
C GLY A 46 -3.24 -8.34 -12.28
N ARG A 47 -1.91 -8.31 -12.23
CA ARG A 47 -1.16 -8.85 -11.10
C ARG A 47 -0.17 -7.84 -10.54
N VAL A 48 0.13 -8.02 -9.26
CA VAL A 48 1.24 -7.34 -8.58
C VAL A 48 2.49 -8.16 -8.82
N LEU A 49 3.52 -7.55 -9.39
CA LEU A 49 4.78 -8.26 -9.62
C LEU A 49 5.57 -8.40 -8.32
N PRO A 50 6.32 -9.51 -8.14
CA PRO A 50 7.27 -9.61 -7.04
C PRO A 50 8.44 -8.63 -7.22
N GLY A 51 9.18 -8.37 -6.14
CA GLY A 51 10.38 -7.52 -6.18
C GLY A 51 10.19 -6.15 -5.57
N GLY A 52 8.96 -5.77 -5.24
CA GLY A 52 8.70 -4.55 -4.46
C GLY A 52 8.81 -4.79 -2.97
N ALA A 53 8.70 -3.73 -2.20
CA ALA A 53 8.69 -3.78 -0.74
C ALA A 53 8.06 -2.52 -0.17
N ASP A 54 7.71 -2.61 1.11
CA ASP A 54 7.36 -1.48 1.94
C ASP A 54 8.52 -1.19 2.89
N TRP A 55 9.15 -0.05 2.72
CA TRP A 55 10.26 0.42 3.55
C TRP A 55 9.71 1.24 4.72
N GLN A 56 9.24 0.54 5.75
CA GLN A 56 8.57 1.15 6.89
C GLN A 56 9.54 1.74 7.91
N ILE A 57 9.10 2.81 8.56
CA ILE A 57 9.64 3.24 9.85
C ILE A 57 8.50 3.20 10.86
N VAL A 58 8.68 2.48 11.96
CA VAL A 58 7.74 2.53 13.09
C VAL A 58 8.34 3.49 14.13
N ARG A 59 7.68 4.64 14.29
CA ARG A 59 8.17 5.68 15.21
C ARG A 59 7.96 5.27 16.66
N ALA A 60 8.65 5.99 17.57
CA ALA A 60 8.53 5.73 19.00
C ALA A 60 7.09 5.92 19.53
N ASP A 61 6.31 6.78 18.88
CA ASP A 61 4.89 7.01 19.22
C ASP A 61 3.95 5.95 18.61
N GLY A 62 4.49 4.95 17.91
CA GLY A 62 3.74 3.86 17.31
C GLY A 62 3.22 4.13 15.91
N LEU A 63 3.38 5.34 15.38
CA LEU A 63 2.95 5.64 14.02
C LEU A 63 3.89 4.96 13.01
N GLY A 64 3.31 4.20 12.09
CA GLY A 64 4.05 3.63 10.97
C GLY A 64 4.09 4.60 9.80
N GLU A 65 5.30 4.97 9.36
CA GLU A 65 5.51 5.67 8.11
C GLU A 65 5.75 4.63 7.03
N LEU A 66 4.92 4.67 5.97
CA LEU A 66 4.92 3.68 4.91
C LEU A 66 5.46 4.29 3.63
N ASP A 67 6.37 3.59 2.97
CA ASP A 67 6.91 3.96 1.67
C ASP A 67 7.01 2.69 0.82
N THR A 68 5.92 2.37 0.16
CA THR A 68 5.77 1.14 -0.59
C THR A 68 6.01 1.40 -2.08
N ARG A 69 6.84 0.57 -2.70
CA ARG A 69 7.14 0.66 -4.13
C ARG A 69 7.02 -0.72 -4.77
N TYR A 70 6.29 -0.79 -5.87
CA TYR A 70 6.07 -2.03 -6.60
C TYR A 70 5.59 -1.75 -8.01
N THR A 71 5.48 -2.80 -8.81
CA THR A 71 5.00 -2.71 -10.19
C THR A 71 3.76 -3.58 -10.38
N LEU A 72 2.79 -3.06 -11.10
CA LEU A 72 1.62 -3.80 -11.56
C LEU A 72 1.80 -4.15 -13.03
N GLU A 73 1.29 -5.31 -13.43
CA GLU A 73 1.20 -5.69 -14.82
C GLU A 73 -0.25 -5.98 -15.16
N THR A 74 -0.81 -5.27 -16.14
CA THR A 74 -2.17 -5.52 -16.62
C THR A 74 -2.24 -6.84 -17.37
N ASP A 75 -3.44 -7.39 -17.53
CA ASP A 75 -3.63 -8.66 -18.24
C ASP A 75 -3.16 -8.61 -19.70
N ASP A 76 -3.13 -7.41 -20.30
CA ASP A 76 -2.60 -7.19 -21.64
C ASP A 76 -1.10 -6.77 -21.66
N GLY A 77 -0.41 -6.92 -20.54
CA GLY A 77 1.04 -6.78 -20.47
C GLY A 77 1.57 -5.37 -20.25
N LYS A 78 0.73 -4.41 -19.89
CA LYS A 78 1.18 -3.04 -19.60
C LYS A 78 1.66 -2.91 -18.17
N LEU A 79 2.72 -2.15 -17.97
CA LEU A 79 3.33 -1.98 -16.64
C LEU A 79 2.94 -0.64 -16.04
N ILE A 80 2.68 -0.68 -14.73
CA ILE A 80 2.38 0.50 -13.91
C ILE A 80 3.31 0.47 -12.71
N TYR A 81 4.18 1.45 -12.59
CA TYR A 81 4.98 1.65 -11.38
C TYR A 81 4.14 2.37 -10.33
N VAL A 82 4.20 1.90 -9.10
CA VAL A 82 3.46 2.48 -7.97
C VAL A 82 4.45 2.88 -6.88
N GLN A 83 4.35 4.13 -6.44
CA GLN A 83 4.93 4.58 -5.18
C GLN A 83 3.78 4.98 -4.27
N ASN A 84 3.58 4.21 -3.21
CA ASN A 84 2.44 4.40 -2.31
C ASN A 84 2.96 4.73 -0.90
N ALA A 85 2.97 6.00 -0.58
CA ALA A 85 3.41 6.49 0.72
C ALA A 85 2.20 6.81 1.59
N GLY A 86 2.36 6.64 2.90
CA GLY A 86 1.27 6.95 3.82
C GLY A 86 1.61 6.68 5.27
N ILE A 87 0.58 6.55 6.06
CA ILE A 87 0.71 6.30 7.50
C ILE A 87 -0.24 5.19 7.94
N ARG A 88 0.19 4.51 8.98
CA ARG A 88 -0.63 3.53 9.69
C ARG A 88 -0.54 3.83 11.17
N HIS A 89 -1.69 3.97 11.83
CA HIS A 89 -1.75 4.30 13.25
C HIS A 89 -2.84 3.52 13.94
N ALA A 90 -2.54 3.03 15.14
CA ALA A 90 -3.47 2.28 15.97
C ALA A 90 -3.09 2.46 17.44
N SER A 91 -3.89 1.89 18.35
CA SER A 91 -3.54 1.86 19.77
C SER A 91 -2.21 1.09 19.98
N PRO A 92 -1.49 1.31 21.10
CA PRO A 92 -0.27 0.56 21.38
C PRO A 92 -0.48 -0.94 21.36
N GLU A 93 -1.61 -1.44 21.89
CA GLU A 93 -1.92 -2.88 21.91
C GLU A 93 -2.11 -3.43 20.49
N VAL A 94 -2.88 -2.72 19.66
CA VAL A 94 -3.13 -3.12 18.27
C VAL A 94 -1.84 -3.04 17.46
N THR A 95 -1.04 -1.99 17.65
CA THR A 95 0.26 -1.84 16.98
C THR A 95 1.19 -3.01 17.32
N ALA A 96 1.24 -3.42 18.59
CA ALA A 96 2.05 -4.57 19.00
C ALA A 96 1.62 -5.85 18.29
N LYS A 97 0.32 -6.09 18.14
CA LYS A 97 -0.21 -7.24 17.41
C LYS A 97 0.17 -7.19 15.93
N LEU A 98 0.04 -6.03 15.30
CA LEU A 98 0.42 -5.86 13.89
C LEU A 98 1.90 -6.18 13.66
N MET A 99 2.76 -5.74 14.57
CA MET A 99 4.21 -5.99 14.46
C MET A 99 4.57 -7.46 14.63
N LYS A 100 3.75 -8.22 15.36
CA LYS A 100 3.92 -9.67 15.53
C LYS A 100 3.27 -10.48 14.41
N GLY A 101 2.57 -9.85 13.46
CA GLY A 101 1.83 -10.53 12.41
C GLY A 101 0.55 -11.19 12.87
N GLU A 102 0.01 -10.81 14.03
CA GLU A 102 -1.24 -11.34 14.55
C GLU A 102 -2.44 -10.73 13.83
N PRO A 103 -3.57 -11.46 13.73
CA PRO A 103 -4.81 -10.92 13.16
C PRO A 103 -5.33 -9.73 13.97
N VAL A 104 -5.73 -8.68 13.26
CA VAL A 104 -6.30 -7.46 13.83
C VAL A 104 -7.48 -7.03 12.99
N ASP A 105 -8.57 -6.62 13.63
CA ASP A 105 -9.71 -6.02 12.94
C ASP A 105 -9.24 -4.73 12.24
N PRO A 106 -9.36 -4.65 10.90
CA PRO A 106 -8.93 -3.47 10.15
C PRO A 106 -9.58 -2.16 10.59
N SER A 107 -10.79 -2.20 11.16
CA SER A 107 -11.48 -1.01 11.65
C SER A 107 -10.77 -0.34 12.83
N LEU A 108 -9.87 -1.06 13.51
CA LEU A 108 -9.08 -0.54 14.63
C LEU A 108 -7.81 0.18 14.16
N VAL A 109 -7.54 0.22 12.86
CA VAL A 109 -6.30 0.74 12.30
C VAL A 109 -6.61 1.86 11.32
N TYR A 110 -6.03 3.03 11.56
CA TYR A 110 -6.02 4.09 10.57
C TYR A 110 -4.88 3.81 9.59
N PHE A 111 -5.22 3.47 8.35
CA PHE A 111 -4.26 3.11 7.31
C PHE A 111 -4.66 3.84 6.02
N ARG A 112 -3.95 4.93 5.72
CA ARG A 112 -4.25 5.82 4.59
C ARG A 112 -2.99 6.16 3.84
N THR A 113 -3.09 6.22 2.52
CA THR A 113 -1.95 6.45 1.64
C THR A 113 -2.28 7.45 0.55
N VAL A 114 -1.22 7.94 -0.08
CA VAL A 114 -1.31 8.83 -1.25
C VAL A 114 -0.42 8.24 -2.34
N PRO A 115 -0.99 7.42 -3.24
CA PRO A 115 -0.21 6.77 -4.29
C PRO A 115 0.15 7.73 -5.41
N LYS A 116 1.27 7.44 -6.08
CA LYS A 116 1.65 7.99 -7.36
C LYS A 116 1.89 6.84 -8.33
N PHE A 117 1.43 7.03 -9.57
CA PHE A 117 1.53 6.02 -10.61
C PHE A 117 2.35 6.53 -11.78
N GLU A 118 3.07 5.62 -12.45
CA GLU A 118 3.78 5.91 -13.70
C GLU A 118 3.52 4.77 -14.68
N SER A 119 3.22 5.12 -15.92
CA SER A 119 3.12 4.15 -17.01
C SER A 119 3.40 4.83 -18.35
N SER A 120 4.06 4.12 -19.26
CA SER A 120 4.29 4.60 -20.62
C SER A 120 3.12 4.32 -21.55
N ALA A 121 2.14 3.53 -21.12
CA ALA A 121 0.97 3.21 -21.93
C ALA A 121 0.07 4.44 -22.09
N PRO A 122 -0.24 4.88 -23.33
CA PRO A 122 -1.04 6.08 -23.55
C PRO A 122 -2.43 6.02 -22.91
N GLU A 123 -3.07 4.87 -22.91
CA GLU A 123 -4.39 4.65 -22.32
C GLU A 123 -4.38 4.70 -20.79
N LEU A 124 -3.21 4.67 -20.16
CA LEU A 124 -3.04 4.78 -18.71
C LEU A 124 -2.51 6.15 -18.28
N ALA A 125 -2.38 7.09 -19.21
CA ALA A 125 -1.85 8.44 -18.91
C ALA A 125 -2.68 9.19 -17.86
N TRP A 126 -3.98 8.87 -17.73
CA TRP A 126 -4.85 9.49 -16.74
C TRP A 126 -4.40 9.21 -15.30
N LEU A 127 -3.68 8.12 -15.06
CA LEU A 127 -3.11 7.82 -13.75
C LEU A 127 -2.09 8.87 -13.30
N MET A 128 -1.41 9.52 -14.24
CA MET A 128 -0.41 10.55 -13.95
C MET A 128 -0.99 11.96 -13.97
N ARG A 129 -2.28 12.09 -14.25
CA ARG A 129 -2.98 13.39 -14.37
C ARG A 129 -4.09 13.55 -13.32
N SER A 130 -4.09 12.69 -12.32
CA SER A 130 -5.09 12.69 -11.26
C SER A 130 -4.43 12.51 -9.91
N ILE A 131 -5.11 12.96 -8.87
CA ILE A 131 -4.69 12.75 -7.49
C ILE A 131 -5.51 11.59 -6.92
N PHE A 132 -4.84 10.73 -6.16
CA PHE A 132 -5.46 9.55 -5.57
C PHE A 132 -5.19 9.48 -4.07
N VAL A 133 -6.09 8.82 -3.36
CA VAL A 133 -5.88 8.40 -1.98
C VAL A 133 -6.10 6.90 -1.87
N GLY A 134 -5.47 6.28 -0.89
CA GLY A 134 -5.61 4.86 -0.65
C GLY A 134 -6.11 4.56 0.75
N THR A 135 -6.84 3.47 0.88
CA THR A 135 -7.21 2.87 2.15
C THR A 135 -6.59 1.48 2.24
N GLY A 136 -6.07 1.12 3.40
CA GLY A 136 -5.38 -0.16 3.57
C GLY A 136 -5.98 -1.00 4.68
N GLU A 137 -5.89 -2.31 4.50
CA GLU A 137 -6.23 -3.30 5.50
C GLU A 137 -5.08 -4.30 5.60
N ARG A 138 -4.52 -4.47 6.78
CA ARG A 138 -3.41 -5.39 7.02
C ARG A 138 -3.93 -6.69 7.61
N TYR A 139 -3.63 -7.79 6.92
CA TYR A 139 -3.88 -9.16 7.38
C TYR A 139 -2.54 -9.87 7.61
N PRO A 140 -2.51 -11.03 8.28
CA PRO A 140 -1.24 -11.71 8.59
C PRO A 140 -0.32 -11.97 7.39
N ALA A 141 -0.89 -12.36 6.24
CA ALA A 141 -0.11 -12.66 5.02
C ALA A 141 -0.42 -11.73 3.85
N ASP A 142 -1.46 -10.91 3.96
CA ASP A 142 -1.95 -10.06 2.88
C ASP A 142 -2.09 -8.61 3.32
N VAL A 143 -2.04 -7.72 2.35
CA VAL A 143 -2.46 -6.33 2.49
C VAL A 143 -3.47 -6.04 1.39
N VAL A 144 -4.61 -5.48 1.74
CA VAL A 144 -5.62 -5.05 0.78
C VAL A 144 -5.60 -3.54 0.70
N ILE A 145 -5.36 -3.01 -0.49
CA ILE A 145 -5.34 -1.57 -0.74
C ILE A 145 -6.44 -1.25 -1.74
N ARG A 146 -7.25 -0.25 -1.42
CA ARG A 146 -8.22 0.32 -2.37
C ARG A 146 -7.80 1.72 -2.71
N PHE A 147 -7.75 2.03 -4.00
CA PHE A 147 -7.42 3.36 -4.48
C PHE A 147 -8.66 4.09 -4.97
N TRP A 148 -8.69 5.37 -4.64
CA TRP A 148 -9.79 6.29 -4.92
C TRP A 148 -9.22 7.50 -5.63
N LYS A 149 -9.86 7.88 -6.73
CA LYS A 149 -9.50 9.13 -7.43
C LYS A 149 -10.22 10.29 -6.76
N LEU A 150 -9.50 11.35 -6.46
CA LEU A 150 -10.05 12.60 -5.98
C LEU A 150 -10.60 13.38 -7.17
N GLN A 151 -11.90 13.64 -7.15
CA GLN A 151 -12.57 14.38 -8.21
C GLN A 151 -12.46 15.89 -8.03
#